data_1a22524298571ab42919619cbc189acd
#
_entry.id   1a22524298571ab42919619cbc189acd
#
_cell.length_a   1.000
_cell.length_b   1.000
_cell.length_c   1.000
_cell.angle_alpha   90.00
_cell.angle_beta   90.00
_cell.angle_gamma   90.00
#
_symmetry.space_group_name_H-M   'P 1'
#
loop_
_entity.id
_entity.type
_entity.pdbx_description
1 polymer ?
#
loop_
_entity_poly.entity_id
_entity_poly.type
_entity_poly.pdbx_seq_one_letter_code
_entity_poly.pdbx_strand_id
1 'polypeptide(L)'
;MAITSERLRQPTVGADPRVCPNKNEQLACHTSKIRGQTRESAPTENHKRMKQEINPKDTNRAIAFELWTKSPMPMVTFTKTFDVTRLCKVSRRRGMKFNMLLCWCIGRAASAIEEFYMLPQQGKLYKYDRMAINIIVDNVKGGLSFCDVPVSDDLEEFNAHYLHLTETVGQTCQDILDDEAVIVGVSAVTGTELDAIVNQYSGIYNNPFLSWGRYRKGWLKVTLPISFQFHHAQMDGSHAARFLEELQKTIHTI
;
A
#
# COMPACT_ATOMS: atom_id res chain seq x y z
N MET A 1 -12.05 -8.96 56.65
CA MET A 1 -11.48 -7.85 55.86
C MET A 1 -12.02 -7.96 54.46
N ALA A 2 -13.00 -7.10 54.15
CA ALA A 2 -13.70 -7.14 52.88
C ALA A 2 -12.97 -6.20 51.88
N ILE A 3 -12.65 -6.70 50.69
CA ILE A 3 -12.12 -5.90 49.58
C ILE A 3 -13.26 -5.68 48.60
N THR A 4 -13.70 -4.44 48.51
CA THR A 4 -14.74 -3.94 47.64
C THR A 4 -14.27 -3.92 46.18
N SER A 5 -15.07 -4.50 45.30
CA SER A 5 -14.92 -4.47 43.84
C SER A 5 -15.37 -3.14 43.28
N GLU A 6 -14.47 -2.33 42.79
CA GLU A 6 -14.80 -1.16 41.94
C GLU A 6 -15.03 -1.62 40.48
N ARG A 7 -16.24 -1.35 40.02
CA ARG A 7 -16.67 -1.56 38.62
C ARG A 7 -16.07 -0.48 37.71
N LEU A 8 -15.20 -0.89 36.81
CA LEU A 8 -14.82 -0.05 35.66
C LEU A 8 -16.01 0.06 34.70
N ARG A 9 -16.54 1.26 34.54
CA ARG A 9 -17.54 1.59 33.53
C ARG A 9 -16.85 1.73 32.17
N GLN A 10 -17.25 0.92 31.21
CA GLN A 10 -16.92 1.09 29.80
C GLN A 10 -17.77 2.24 29.21
N PRO A 11 -17.21 3.12 28.39
CA PRO A 11 -18.00 4.09 27.63
C PRO A 11 -18.66 3.40 26.42
N THR A 12 -19.98 3.47 26.38
CA THR A 12 -20.78 3.07 25.22
C THR A 12 -20.64 4.10 24.13
N VAL A 13 -20.08 3.72 22.97
CA VAL A 13 -20.10 4.56 21.77
C VAL A 13 -21.47 4.40 21.10
N GLY A 14 -22.29 5.44 21.21
CA GLY A 14 -23.57 5.53 20.52
C GLY A 14 -23.34 5.95 19.07
N ALA A 15 -23.79 5.14 18.13
CA ALA A 15 -23.90 5.51 16.72
C ALA A 15 -25.13 6.41 16.53
N ASP A 16 -24.92 7.62 16.01
CA ASP A 16 -25.97 8.55 15.57
C ASP A 16 -26.15 8.44 14.04
N PRO A 17 -27.30 7.96 13.53
CA PRO A 17 -27.55 7.89 12.10
C PRO A 17 -28.21 9.18 11.62
N ARG A 18 -27.45 10.14 11.10
CA ARG A 18 -28.04 11.25 10.33
C ARG A 18 -27.79 11.10 8.84
N VAL A 19 -28.86 10.67 8.19
CA VAL A 19 -29.11 10.65 6.76
C VAL A 19 -28.86 12.03 6.14
N CYS A 20 -28.03 12.12 5.11
CA CYS A 20 -27.98 13.27 4.22
C CYS A 20 -29.04 13.17 3.14
N PRO A 21 -29.82 14.23 2.85
CA PRO A 21 -30.80 14.21 1.78
C PRO A 21 -30.16 14.50 0.42
N ASN A 22 -30.61 13.69 -0.53
CA ASN A 22 -30.38 13.79 -1.97
C ASN A 22 -31.05 15.06 -2.52
N LYS A 23 -30.33 15.91 -3.24
CA LYS A 23 -30.93 16.93 -4.11
C LYS A 23 -30.38 16.84 -5.51
N ASN A 24 -31.22 16.29 -6.40
CA ASN A 24 -31.16 16.48 -7.84
C ASN A 24 -31.41 17.96 -8.15
N GLU A 25 -30.52 18.62 -8.86
CA GLU A 25 -30.83 19.80 -9.64
C GLU A 25 -30.39 19.58 -11.09
N GLN A 26 -31.41 19.45 -11.93
CA GLN A 26 -31.32 19.51 -13.39
C GLN A 26 -31.03 20.96 -13.79
N LEU A 27 -29.96 21.19 -14.53
CA LEU A 27 -29.82 22.42 -15.34
C LEU A 27 -29.76 22.05 -16.81
N ALA A 28 -30.80 22.51 -17.51
CA ALA A 28 -30.91 22.44 -18.95
C ALA A 28 -29.88 23.37 -19.60
N CYS A 29 -29.14 22.88 -20.57
CA CYS A 29 -28.27 23.70 -21.41
C CYS A 29 -28.77 23.72 -22.85
N HIS A 30 -28.88 24.94 -23.36
CA HIS A 30 -29.34 25.28 -24.71
C HIS A 30 -28.42 24.71 -25.81
N THR A 31 -29.07 24.16 -26.81
CA THR A 31 -28.47 23.79 -28.11
C THR A 31 -28.17 25.02 -28.96
N SER A 32 -26.90 25.18 -29.38
CA SER A 32 -26.57 25.93 -30.58
C SER A 32 -25.82 25.02 -31.57
N LYS A 33 -26.45 24.81 -32.74
CA LYS A 33 -25.89 24.12 -33.88
C LYS A 33 -24.77 24.96 -34.50
N ILE A 34 -23.56 24.38 -34.63
CA ILE A 34 -22.58 24.82 -35.63
C ILE A 34 -22.20 23.63 -36.50
N ARG A 35 -22.38 23.84 -37.81
CA ARG A 35 -22.11 22.90 -38.91
C ARG A 35 -20.61 22.86 -39.23
N GLY A 36 -20.07 21.66 -39.42
CA GLY A 36 -19.17 21.33 -40.51
C GLY A 36 -17.67 21.55 -40.30
N GLN A 37 -16.99 20.45 -40.10
CA GLN A 37 -15.84 20.04 -40.92
C GLN A 37 -15.35 18.66 -40.44
N THR A 38 -15.41 17.67 -41.30
CA THR A 38 -14.78 16.38 -41.20
C THR A 38 -13.26 16.57 -41.11
N ARG A 39 -12.69 16.38 -39.94
CA ARG A 39 -11.26 16.08 -39.79
C ARG A 39 -11.15 14.57 -39.57
N GLU A 40 -10.41 13.92 -40.45
CA GLU A 40 -9.95 12.55 -40.28
C GLU A 40 -9.33 12.43 -38.87
N SER A 41 -9.91 11.56 -38.05
CA SER A 41 -9.38 11.23 -36.78
C SER A 41 -8.07 10.46 -36.99
N ALA A 42 -6.98 11.02 -36.49
CA ALA A 42 -5.72 10.28 -36.27
C ALA A 42 -6.01 9.00 -35.46
N PRO A 43 -5.23 7.93 -35.67
CA PRO A 43 -5.47 6.68 -34.94
C PRO A 43 -5.39 6.97 -33.45
N THR A 44 -6.46 6.68 -32.74
CA THR A 44 -6.53 6.64 -31.27
C THR A 44 -5.40 5.73 -30.80
N GLU A 45 -4.40 6.30 -30.14
CA GLU A 45 -3.46 5.53 -29.35
C GLU A 45 -4.29 4.64 -28.41
N ASN A 46 -4.19 3.34 -28.66
CA ASN A 46 -4.79 2.30 -27.85
C ASN A 46 -4.20 2.47 -26.44
N HIS A 47 -4.89 3.15 -25.53
CA HIS A 47 -4.56 3.20 -24.12
C HIS A 47 -4.58 1.78 -23.62
N LYS A 48 -3.42 1.14 -23.64
CA LYS A 48 -3.19 -0.22 -23.14
C LYS A 48 -3.69 -0.23 -21.71
N ARG A 49 -4.73 -1.01 -21.43
CA ARG A 49 -5.28 -1.15 -20.08
C ARG A 49 -4.14 -1.54 -19.15
N MET A 50 -3.88 -0.71 -18.13
CA MET A 50 -2.78 -0.90 -17.17
C MET A 50 -3.07 -2.03 -16.16
N LYS A 51 -4.33 -2.50 -16.10
CA LYS A 51 -4.80 -3.65 -15.32
C LYS A 51 -5.49 -4.63 -16.26
N GLN A 52 -5.06 -5.89 -16.26
CA GLN A 52 -5.59 -6.93 -17.13
C GLN A 52 -6.01 -8.15 -16.30
N GLU A 53 -7.24 -8.65 -16.51
CA GLU A 53 -7.63 -9.97 -16.01
C GLU A 53 -6.86 -11.04 -16.80
N ILE A 54 -6.24 -11.98 -16.07
CA ILE A 54 -5.51 -13.11 -16.65
C ILE A 54 -6.10 -14.43 -16.14
N ASN A 55 -6.02 -15.47 -16.98
CA ASN A 55 -6.43 -16.79 -16.55
C ASN A 55 -5.36 -17.39 -15.62
N PRO A 56 -5.68 -17.74 -14.36
CA PRO A 56 -4.71 -18.34 -13.44
C PRO A 56 -4.02 -19.60 -13.99
N LYS A 57 -4.72 -20.37 -14.87
CA LYS A 57 -4.17 -21.59 -15.48
C LYS A 57 -3.00 -21.34 -16.43
N ASP A 58 -2.88 -20.11 -16.94
CA ASP A 58 -1.80 -19.71 -17.83
C ASP A 58 -0.58 -19.17 -17.05
N THR A 59 -0.60 -19.30 -15.73
CA THR A 59 0.46 -18.83 -14.81
C THR A 59 0.98 -19.99 -13.95
N ASN A 60 2.15 -19.77 -13.34
CA ASN A 60 2.70 -20.68 -12.31
C ASN A 60 1.89 -20.68 -11.00
N ARG A 61 0.82 -19.86 -10.90
CA ARG A 61 -0.01 -19.71 -9.70
C ARG A 61 -1.33 -20.51 -9.78
N ALA A 62 -1.58 -21.29 -10.83
CA ALA A 62 -2.85 -22.00 -11.06
C ALA A 62 -3.33 -22.79 -9.82
N ILE A 63 -2.50 -23.67 -9.29
CA ILE A 63 -2.84 -24.50 -8.13
C ILE A 63 -3.00 -23.66 -6.85
N ALA A 64 -2.08 -22.75 -6.61
CA ALA A 64 -2.13 -21.85 -5.45
C ALA A 64 -3.38 -20.95 -5.49
N PHE A 65 -3.74 -20.45 -6.68
CA PHE A 65 -4.95 -19.65 -6.87
C PHE A 65 -6.21 -20.46 -6.52
N GLU A 66 -6.34 -21.68 -7.04
CA GLU A 66 -7.50 -22.54 -6.79
C GLU A 66 -7.66 -22.88 -5.29
N LEU A 67 -6.56 -23.19 -4.61
CA LEU A 67 -6.58 -23.57 -3.20
C LEU A 67 -6.85 -22.37 -2.29
N TRP A 68 -6.11 -21.29 -2.48
CA TRP A 68 -6.06 -20.20 -1.48
C TRP A 68 -7.14 -19.14 -1.66
N THR A 69 -7.72 -18.97 -2.85
CA THR A 69 -8.87 -18.08 -3.04
C THR A 69 -10.14 -18.56 -2.35
N LYS A 70 -10.22 -19.86 -2.04
CA LYS A 70 -11.33 -20.47 -1.30
C LYS A 70 -11.06 -20.59 0.21
N SER A 71 -9.83 -20.29 0.63
CA SER A 71 -9.43 -20.36 2.05
C SER A 71 -10.00 -19.18 2.84
N PRO A 72 -10.55 -19.42 4.04
CA PRO A 72 -11.02 -18.32 4.91
C PRO A 72 -9.87 -17.47 5.44
N MET A 73 -8.63 -17.98 5.44
CA MET A 73 -7.42 -17.26 5.87
C MET A 73 -6.27 -17.53 4.89
N PRO A 74 -6.24 -16.83 3.73
CA PRO A 74 -5.23 -17.05 2.71
C PRO A 74 -3.95 -16.23 2.92
N MET A 75 -3.88 -15.41 3.98
CA MET A 75 -2.74 -14.53 4.24
C MET A 75 -1.64 -15.24 5.03
N VAL A 76 -0.41 -14.97 4.62
CA VAL A 76 0.80 -15.44 5.29
C VAL A 76 1.62 -14.25 5.73
N THR A 77 2.21 -14.29 6.93
CA THR A 77 3.05 -13.21 7.45
C THR A 77 4.45 -13.74 7.78
N PHE A 78 5.47 -13.09 7.22
CA PHE A 78 6.86 -13.30 7.58
C PHE A 78 7.41 -12.06 8.28
N THR A 79 8.14 -12.25 9.37
CA THR A 79 8.85 -11.15 10.04
C THR A 79 10.35 -11.39 9.94
N LYS A 80 11.06 -10.37 9.46
CA LYS A 80 12.54 -10.37 9.36
C LYS A 80 13.08 -9.10 9.97
N THR A 81 14.18 -9.21 10.71
CA THR A 81 14.93 -8.04 11.21
C THR A 81 15.95 -7.60 10.18
N PHE A 82 15.81 -6.35 9.72
CA PHE A 82 16.69 -5.71 8.73
C PHE A 82 17.77 -4.87 9.39
N ASP A 83 18.96 -4.86 8.79
CA ASP A 83 20.00 -3.87 9.09
C ASP A 83 19.68 -2.59 8.30
N VAL A 84 19.24 -1.55 9.00
CA VAL A 84 18.86 -0.25 8.43
C VAL A 84 19.90 0.85 8.74
N THR A 85 21.11 0.46 9.15
CA THR A 85 22.20 1.41 9.50
C THR A 85 22.50 2.37 8.36
N ARG A 86 22.59 1.85 7.13
CA ARG A 86 22.85 2.65 5.93
C ARG A 86 21.71 3.64 5.67
N LEU A 87 20.46 3.18 5.75
CA LEU A 87 19.27 3.99 5.55
C LEU A 87 19.23 5.17 6.54
N CYS A 88 19.54 4.94 7.82
CA CYS A 88 19.64 5.99 8.83
C CYS A 88 20.76 7.00 8.52
N LYS A 89 21.89 6.54 7.94
CA LYS A 89 22.99 7.45 7.54
C LYS A 89 22.60 8.31 6.35
N VAL A 90 21.92 7.73 5.34
CA VAL A 90 21.43 8.46 4.17
C VAL A 90 20.37 9.48 4.59
N SER A 91 19.38 9.09 5.39
CA SER A 91 18.35 9.97 5.93
C SER A 91 18.94 11.22 6.56
N ARG A 92 19.92 11.07 7.47
CA ARG A 92 20.59 12.21 8.11
C ARG A 92 21.41 13.06 7.15
N ARG A 93 22.14 12.41 6.23
CA ARG A 93 23.06 13.09 5.30
C ARG A 93 22.32 13.91 4.25
N ARG A 94 21.18 13.39 3.75
CA ARG A 94 20.39 14.02 2.67
C ARG A 94 19.19 14.82 3.21
N GLY A 95 18.92 14.78 4.53
CA GLY A 95 17.75 15.43 5.12
C GLY A 95 16.41 14.78 4.72
N MET A 96 16.43 13.54 4.20
CA MET A 96 15.24 12.81 3.75
C MET A 96 14.59 12.05 4.90
N LYS A 97 13.26 11.94 4.88
CA LYS A 97 12.50 11.18 5.90
C LYS A 97 12.87 9.69 5.82
N PHE A 98 13.17 9.06 6.97
CA PHE A 98 13.51 7.64 7.06
C PHE A 98 12.41 6.74 6.46
N ASN A 99 11.14 6.99 6.82
CA ASN A 99 10.02 6.19 6.29
C ASN A 99 9.88 6.32 4.78
N MET A 100 10.09 7.50 4.21
CA MET A 100 10.10 7.71 2.76
C MET A 100 11.18 6.86 2.08
N LEU A 101 12.42 6.90 2.60
CA LEU A 101 13.52 6.10 2.09
C LEU A 101 13.24 4.59 2.17
N LEU A 102 12.63 4.13 3.28
CA LEU A 102 12.24 2.74 3.44
C LEU A 102 11.14 2.35 2.45
N CYS A 103 10.13 3.20 2.24
CA CYS A 103 9.07 2.99 1.25
C CYS A 103 9.65 2.90 -0.18
N TRP A 104 10.62 3.75 -0.52
CA TRP A 104 11.33 3.64 -1.80
C TRP A 104 12.07 2.30 -1.94
N CYS A 105 12.81 1.88 -0.90
CA CYS A 105 13.48 0.57 -0.91
C CYS A 105 12.49 -0.59 -1.06
N ILE A 106 11.33 -0.52 -0.41
CA ILE A 106 10.24 -1.51 -0.53
C ILE A 106 9.74 -1.57 -1.98
N GLY A 107 9.41 -0.41 -2.57
CA GLY A 107 8.96 -0.33 -3.96
C GLY A 107 9.98 -0.90 -4.94
N ARG A 108 11.25 -0.53 -4.79
CA ARG A 108 12.36 -1.05 -5.62
C ARG A 108 12.52 -2.56 -5.50
N ALA A 109 12.48 -3.09 -4.27
CA ALA A 109 12.60 -4.53 -4.05
C ALA A 109 11.39 -5.31 -4.59
N ALA A 110 10.19 -4.78 -4.40
CA ALA A 110 8.95 -5.37 -4.90
C ALA A 110 8.90 -5.39 -6.42
N SER A 111 9.35 -4.32 -7.08
CA SER A 111 9.39 -4.22 -8.55
C SER A 111 10.29 -5.28 -9.20
N ALA A 112 11.27 -5.83 -8.47
CA ALA A 112 12.14 -6.89 -8.96
C ALA A 112 11.50 -8.30 -8.90
N ILE A 113 10.29 -8.43 -8.36
CA ILE A 113 9.59 -9.70 -8.12
C ILE A 113 8.29 -9.72 -8.92
N GLU A 114 8.21 -10.56 -9.94
CA GLU A 114 7.07 -10.60 -10.87
C GLU A 114 5.73 -10.84 -10.16
N GLU A 115 5.71 -11.65 -9.11
CA GLU A 115 4.51 -12.01 -8.37
C GLU A 115 3.83 -10.80 -7.69
N PHE A 116 4.55 -9.72 -7.41
CA PHE A 116 3.93 -8.49 -6.90
C PHE A 116 2.97 -7.84 -7.91
N TYR A 117 3.21 -8.02 -9.21
CA TYR A 117 2.34 -7.48 -10.26
C TYR A 117 1.07 -8.31 -10.53
N MET A 118 0.88 -9.40 -9.79
CA MET A 118 -0.33 -10.24 -9.88
C MET A 118 -1.11 -10.14 -8.57
N LEU A 119 -2.41 -9.85 -8.65
CA LEU A 119 -3.25 -9.74 -7.46
C LEU A 119 -4.56 -10.51 -7.63
N PRO A 120 -4.89 -11.45 -6.72
CA PRO A 120 -6.20 -12.07 -6.67
C PRO A 120 -7.22 -11.06 -6.11
N GLN A 121 -8.30 -10.80 -6.85
CA GLN A 121 -9.38 -9.91 -6.44
C GLN A 121 -10.71 -10.49 -6.88
N GLN A 122 -11.69 -10.60 -5.98
CA GLN A 122 -13.06 -11.05 -6.28
C GLN A 122 -13.14 -12.37 -7.07
N GLY A 123 -12.27 -13.32 -6.73
CA GLY A 123 -12.22 -14.63 -7.40
C GLY A 123 -11.55 -14.65 -8.78
N LYS A 124 -10.93 -13.55 -9.19
CA LYS A 124 -10.18 -13.38 -10.44
C LYS A 124 -8.72 -13.04 -10.15
N LEU A 125 -7.84 -13.29 -11.11
CA LEU A 125 -6.45 -12.90 -11.06
C LEU A 125 -6.22 -11.74 -12.02
N TYR A 126 -5.64 -10.64 -11.51
CA TYR A 126 -5.29 -9.49 -12.32
C TYR A 126 -3.78 -9.32 -12.39
N LYS A 127 -3.28 -8.96 -13.57
CA LYS A 127 -1.91 -8.51 -13.80
C LYS A 127 -1.89 -7.00 -14.02
N TYR A 128 -0.92 -6.34 -13.38
CA TYR A 128 -0.68 -4.91 -13.47
C TYR A 128 0.67 -4.66 -14.13
N ASP A 129 0.86 -3.49 -14.70
CA ASP A 129 2.12 -3.04 -15.31
C ASP A 129 2.83 -1.97 -14.48
N ARG A 130 2.16 -1.42 -13.46
CA ARG A 130 2.74 -0.45 -12.53
C ARG A 130 2.35 -0.72 -11.08
N MET A 131 3.13 -0.14 -10.18
CA MET A 131 3.01 -0.34 -8.73
C MET A 131 3.04 0.99 -8.00
N ALA A 132 2.33 1.07 -6.89
CA ALA A 132 2.38 2.19 -5.97
C ALA A 132 2.49 1.71 -4.51
N ILE A 133 3.04 2.56 -3.66
CA ILE A 133 3.10 2.35 -2.22
C ILE A 133 1.98 3.17 -1.56
N ASN A 134 1.06 2.49 -0.89
CA ASN A 134 0.01 3.15 -0.12
C ASN A 134 0.56 3.64 1.23
N ILE A 135 0.48 4.95 1.43
CA ILE A 135 0.96 5.63 2.65
C ILE A 135 -0.24 6.09 3.46
N ILE A 136 -0.17 5.84 4.77
CA ILE A 136 -1.15 6.30 5.75
C ILE A 136 -0.61 7.57 6.41
N VAL A 137 -1.40 8.63 6.44
CA VAL A 137 -1.02 9.96 6.94
C VAL A 137 -2.04 10.45 7.96
N ASP A 138 -1.56 10.96 9.09
CA ASP A 138 -2.40 11.74 10.00
C ASP A 138 -2.83 13.05 9.32
N ASN A 139 -4.13 13.38 9.36
CA ASN A 139 -4.65 14.58 8.73
C ASN A 139 -5.00 15.67 9.76
N VAL A 140 -5.17 16.90 9.28
CA VAL A 140 -5.43 18.09 10.13
C VAL A 140 -6.74 18.02 10.91
N LYS A 141 -7.66 17.09 10.61
CA LYS A 141 -8.89 16.85 11.37
C LYS A 141 -8.71 15.79 12.47
N GLY A 142 -7.50 15.27 12.67
CA GLY A 142 -7.19 14.23 13.67
C GLY A 142 -7.62 12.81 13.26
N GLY A 143 -7.92 12.59 11.97
CA GLY A 143 -8.17 11.29 11.37
C GLY A 143 -6.99 10.84 10.51
N LEU A 144 -7.22 9.79 9.70
CA LEU A 144 -6.25 9.25 8.74
C LEU A 144 -6.69 9.57 7.31
N SER A 145 -5.72 9.79 6.45
CA SER A 145 -5.89 9.88 5.00
C SER A 145 -4.86 8.98 4.30
N PHE A 146 -5.15 8.60 3.06
CA PHE A 146 -4.37 7.63 2.32
C PHE A 146 -3.91 8.23 0.99
N CYS A 147 -2.68 7.90 0.57
CA CYS A 147 -2.23 8.22 -0.78
C CYS A 147 -1.38 7.10 -1.36
N ASP A 148 -1.52 6.89 -2.67
CA ASP A 148 -0.74 5.93 -3.44
C ASP A 148 0.40 6.67 -4.15
N VAL A 149 1.63 6.43 -3.67
CA VAL A 149 2.85 7.03 -4.23
C VAL A 149 3.40 6.11 -5.32
N PRO A 150 3.46 6.55 -6.59
CA PRO A 150 3.99 5.73 -7.68
C PRO A 150 5.42 5.30 -7.41
N VAL A 151 5.74 4.03 -7.65
CA VAL A 151 7.12 3.53 -7.55
C VAL A 151 7.93 4.07 -8.71
N SER A 152 9.10 4.63 -8.40
CA SER A 152 10.08 5.13 -9.36
C SER A 152 11.47 4.58 -9.09
N ASP A 153 12.25 4.40 -10.15
CA ASP A 153 13.66 4.06 -10.06
C ASP A 153 14.51 5.23 -9.56
N ASP A 154 14.04 6.45 -9.77
CA ASP A 154 14.67 7.68 -9.29
C ASP A 154 14.20 8.02 -7.87
N LEU A 155 15.16 8.08 -6.94
CA LEU A 155 14.90 8.41 -5.55
C LEU A 155 14.39 9.84 -5.36
N GLU A 156 14.88 10.80 -6.13
CA GLU A 156 14.45 12.20 -6.01
C GLU A 156 13.03 12.39 -6.50
N GLU A 157 12.68 11.74 -7.62
CA GLU A 157 11.31 11.72 -8.13
C GLU A 157 10.34 11.09 -7.12
N PHE A 158 10.69 9.91 -6.57
CA PHE A 158 9.88 9.27 -5.55
C PHE A 158 9.72 10.16 -4.31
N ASN A 159 10.81 10.80 -3.86
CA ASN A 159 10.76 11.71 -2.72
C ASN A 159 9.86 12.92 -2.99
N ALA A 160 9.91 13.50 -4.18
CA ALA A 160 9.05 14.61 -4.56
C ALA A 160 7.57 14.21 -4.53
N HIS A 161 7.20 13.06 -5.14
CA HIS A 161 5.84 12.53 -5.11
C HIS A 161 5.39 12.21 -3.68
N TYR A 162 6.24 11.55 -2.88
CA TYR A 162 5.93 11.22 -1.49
C TYR A 162 5.61 12.46 -0.66
N LEU A 163 6.44 13.50 -0.74
CA LEU A 163 6.25 14.73 0.02
C LEU A 163 4.97 15.45 -0.42
N HIS A 164 4.79 15.62 -1.73
CA HIS A 164 3.62 16.29 -2.29
C HIS A 164 2.31 15.59 -1.93
N LEU A 165 2.21 14.28 -2.16
CA LEU A 165 0.99 13.52 -1.91
C LEU A 165 0.66 13.44 -0.41
N THR A 166 1.66 13.15 0.44
CA THR A 166 1.43 13.07 1.90
C THR A 166 1.02 14.42 2.50
N GLU A 167 1.57 15.52 2.02
CA GLU A 167 1.16 16.87 2.43
C GLU A 167 -0.26 17.17 1.96
N THR A 168 -0.57 16.90 0.69
CA THR A 168 -1.89 17.16 0.09
C THR A 168 -2.99 16.42 0.83
N VAL A 169 -2.88 15.09 1.03
CA VAL A 169 -3.93 14.33 1.73
C VAL A 169 -4.01 14.69 3.22
N GLY A 170 -2.89 15.03 3.86
CA GLY A 170 -2.86 15.49 5.24
C GLY A 170 -3.61 16.81 5.44
N GLN A 171 -3.52 17.74 4.49
CA GLN A 171 -4.18 19.04 4.54
C GLN A 171 -5.63 18.97 4.07
N THR A 172 -5.90 18.28 2.96
CA THR A 172 -7.25 18.24 2.37
C THR A 172 -8.20 17.26 3.07
N CYS A 173 -7.66 16.26 3.79
CA CYS A 173 -8.41 15.12 4.35
C CYS A 173 -9.16 14.31 3.25
N GLN A 174 -8.63 14.31 2.03
CA GLN A 174 -9.15 13.54 0.91
C GLN A 174 -8.09 12.56 0.45
N ASP A 175 -8.48 11.29 0.25
CA ASP A 175 -7.59 10.24 -0.23
C ASP A 175 -7.24 10.45 -1.70
N ILE A 176 -6.03 10.06 -2.07
CA ILE A 176 -5.55 10.04 -3.47
C ILE A 176 -5.08 8.62 -3.77
N LEU A 177 -5.96 7.84 -4.41
CA LEU A 177 -5.76 6.42 -4.68
C LEU A 177 -5.61 6.15 -6.18
N ASP A 178 -4.88 5.09 -6.54
CA ASP A 178 -4.63 4.67 -7.92
C ASP A 178 -5.19 3.27 -8.18
N ASP A 179 -6.37 3.20 -8.78
CA ASP A 179 -7.07 1.95 -9.09
C ASP A 179 -6.40 1.13 -10.22
N GLU A 180 -5.48 1.74 -10.97
CA GLU A 180 -4.78 1.12 -12.10
C GLU A 180 -3.40 0.56 -11.74
N ALA A 181 -2.91 0.79 -10.52
CA ALA A 181 -1.67 0.24 -10.01
C ALA A 181 -1.91 -0.93 -9.05
N VAL A 182 -0.96 -1.87 -8.99
CA VAL A 182 -0.94 -2.80 -7.86
C VAL A 182 -0.39 -2.06 -6.63
N ILE A 183 -1.09 -2.17 -5.52
CA ILE A 183 -0.77 -1.44 -4.30
C ILE A 183 0.01 -2.34 -3.34
N VAL A 184 1.13 -1.83 -2.83
CA VAL A 184 1.82 -2.37 -1.66
C VAL A 184 1.51 -1.46 -0.48
N GLY A 185 0.72 -1.93 0.48
CA GLY A 185 0.36 -1.17 1.66
C GLY A 185 1.49 -1.11 2.68
N VAL A 186 1.63 0.01 3.38
CA VAL A 186 2.59 0.12 4.48
C VAL A 186 1.99 0.79 5.70
N SER A 187 2.44 0.37 6.89
CA SER A 187 2.08 0.99 8.18
C SER A 187 3.29 1.11 9.09
N ALA A 188 3.54 2.32 9.57
CA ALA A 188 4.65 2.63 10.46
C ALA A 188 4.16 3.06 11.84
N VAL A 189 4.28 2.18 12.84
CA VAL A 189 3.95 2.46 14.24
C VAL A 189 5.20 2.98 14.97
N THR A 190 5.58 4.23 14.69
CA THR A 190 6.86 4.80 15.12
C THR A 190 6.95 5.13 16.62
N GLY A 191 5.82 5.11 17.33
CA GLY A 191 5.75 5.42 18.76
C GLY A 191 6.44 4.40 19.66
N THR A 192 6.60 3.15 19.21
CA THR A 192 7.21 2.06 19.99
C THR A 192 8.06 1.13 19.13
N GLU A 193 8.93 0.37 19.78
CA GLU A 193 9.63 -0.75 19.16
C GLU A 193 8.71 -1.98 19.17
N LEU A 194 8.66 -2.69 18.04
CA LEU A 194 7.86 -3.89 17.88
C LEU A 194 8.73 -5.03 17.38
N ASP A 195 8.46 -6.25 17.83
CA ASP A 195 9.15 -7.46 17.37
C ASP A 195 8.50 -8.01 16.09
N ALA A 196 7.15 -7.97 16.03
CA ALA A 196 6.35 -8.44 14.92
C ALA A 196 4.96 -7.78 14.94
N ILE A 197 4.33 -7.72 13.77
CA ILE A 197 2.94 -7.32 13.60
C ILE A 197 2.26 -8.36 12.70
N VAL A 198 1.11 -8.88 13.12
CA VAL A 198 0.27 -9.73 12.27
C VAL A 198 -1.04 -8.99 12.03
N ASN A 199 -1.26 -8.58 10.78
CA ASN A 199 -2.49 -7.88 10.43
C ASN A 199 -3.66 -8.84 10.30
N GLN A 200 -4.86 -8.38 10.66
CA GLN A 200 -6.08 -9.14 10.42
C GLN A 200 -6.41 -9.17 8.92
N TYR A 201 -6.95 -10.31 8.49
CA TYR A 201 -7.52 -10.42 7.16
C TYR A 201 -9.01 -10.09 7.20
N SER A 202 -9.38 -9.02 6.49
CA SER A 202 -10.78 -8.55 6.43
C SER A 202 -11.63 -9.26 5.36
N GLY A 203 -11.01 -10.10 4.50
CA GLY A 203 -11.69 -10.69 3.35
C GLY A 203 -11.82 -9.75 2.13
N ILE A 204 -11.35 -8.51 2.24
CA ILE A 204 -11.52 -7.47 1.21
C ILE A 204 -10.19 -7.15 0.51
N TYR A 205 -9.14 -6.94 1.31
CA TYR A 205 -7.84 -6.49 0.79
C TYR A 205 -6.86 -7.66 0.70
N ASN A 206 -6.44 -8.00 -0.51
CA ASN A 206 -5.48 -9.07 -0.79
C ASN A 206 -4.07 -8.53 -1.08
N ASN A 207 -3.89 -7.22 -1.01
CA ASN A 207 -2.66 -6.54 -1.30
C ASN A 207 -1.53 -6.95 -0.36
N PRO A 208 -0.29 -7.04 -0.84
CA PRO A 208 0.89 -7.14 0.02
C PRO A 208 0.94 -5.97 0.99
N PHE A 209 1.32 -6.25 2.24
CA PHE A 209 1.33 -5.23 3.29
C PHE A 209 2.57 -5.38 4.18
N LEU A 210 3.27 -4.27 4.43
CA LEU A 210 4.41 -4.24 5.33
C LEU A 210 4.12 -3.36 6.55
N SER A 211 4.52 -3.85 7.72
CA SER A 211 4.34 -3.11 8.97
C SER A 211 5.61 -3.13 9.81
N TRP A 212 5.91 -2.03 10.45
CA TRP A 212 7.07 -1.92 11.34
C TRP A 212 6.84 -0.93 12.49
N GLY A 213 7.65 -1.09 13.54
CA GLY A 213 7.71 -0.15 14.65
C GLY A 213 8.87 0.85 14.51
N ARG A 214 9.30 1.41 15.64
CA ARG A 214 10.51 2.22 15.73
C ARG A 214 11.75 1.32 15.59
N TYR A 215 12.77 1.79 14.84
CA TYR A 215 14.04 1.08 14.72
C TYR A 215 14.83 1.07 16.04
N ARG A 216 15.63 0.04 16.23
CA ARG A 216 16.46 -0.19 17.42
C ARG A 216 17.89 0.24 17.15
N LYS A 217 18.43 1.11 18.01
CA LYS A 217 19.83 1.52 17.94
C LYS A 217 20.68 0.59 18.78
N GLY A 218 21.49 -0.26 18.15
CA GLY A 218 22.56 -1.00 18.80
C GLY A 218 23.90 -0.25 18.74
N TRP A 219 24.93 -0.85 19.31
CA TRP A 219 26.27 -0.25 19.33
C TRP A 219 26.89 -0.17 17.92
N LEU A 220 26.78 -1.23 17.11
CA LEU A 220 27.35 -1.28 15.76
C LEU A 220 26.32 -1.11 14.64
N LYS A 221 25.08 -1.46 14.90
CA LYS A 221 24.03 -1.53 13.89
C LYS A 221 22.74 -0.90 14.39
N VAL A 222 21.98 -0.38 13.44
CA VAL A 222 20.58 -0.02 13.63
C VAL A 222 19.73 -1.09 12.97
N THR A 223 18.78 -1.67 13.70
CA THR A 223 17.94 -2.78 13.21
C THR A 223 16.47 -2.42 13.24
N LEU A 224 15.71 -3.01 12.34
CA LEU A 224 14.26 -2.83 12.24
C LEU A 224 13.59 -4.15 11.89
N PRO A 225 12.78 -4.72 12.80
CA PRO A 225 11.87 -5.80 12.44
C PRO A 225 10.77 -5.26 11.52
N ILE A 226 10.58 -5.93 10.39
CA ILE A 226 9.51 -5.62 9.42
C ILE A 226 8.70 -6.90 9.23
N SER A 227 7.39 -6.80 9.42
CA SER A 227 6.44 -7.87 9.11
C SER A 227 5.88 -7.65 7.72
N PHE A 228 5.99 -8.66 6.87
CA PHE A 228 5.50 -8.69 5.50
C PHE A 228 4.38 -9.71 5.39
N GLN A 229 3.18 -9.25 5.09
CA GLN A 229 2.00 -10.06 4.87
C GLN A 229 1.63 -10.08 3.38
N PHE A 230 1.24 -11.24 2.87
CA PHE A 230 0.86 -11.44 1.47
C PHE A 230 -0.20 -12.53 1.33
N HIS A 231 -0.96 -12.48 0.24
CA HIS A 231 -1.95 -13.50 -0.10
C HIS A 231 -1.27 -14.71 -0.76
N HIS A 232 -1.52 -15.93 -0.27
CA HIS A 232 -0.83 -17.12 -0.74
C HIS A 232 -1.16 -17.51 -2.19
N ALA A 233 -2.29 -17.06 -2.73
CA ALA A 233 -2.56 -17.20 -4.17
C ALA A 233 -1.66 -16.30 -5.04
N GLN A 234 -1.21 -15.15 -4.49
CA GLN A 234 -0.31 -14.22 -5.19
C GLN A 234 1.13 -14.75 -5.21
N MET A 235 1.67 -15.10 -4.07
CA MET A 235 3.04 -15.59 -3.92
C MET A 235 3.16 -16.68 -2.85
N ASP A 236 4.24 -17.40 -2.83
CA ASP A 236 4.58 -18.38 -1.80
C ASP A 236 5.84 -17.98 -1.03
N GLY A 237 6.28 -18.86 -0.11
CA GLY A 237 7.42 -18.59 0.75
C GLY A 237 8.73 -18.32 0.00
N SER A 238 8.95 -18.91 -1.16
CA SER A 238 10.17 -18.69 -1.96
C SER A 238 10.19 -17.30 -2.57
N HIS A 239 9.05 -16.82 -3.09
CA HIS A 239 8.89 -15.48 -3.63
C HIS A 239 9.05 -14.41 -2.54
N ALA A 240 8.41 -14.65 -1.39
CA ALA A 240 8.54 -13.78 -0.21
C ALA A 240 9.99 -13.72 0.30
N ALA A 241 10.71 -14.86 0.34
CA ALA A 241 12.11 -14.89 0.73
C ALA A 241 12.99 -14.08 -0.23
N ARG A 242 12.81 -14.23 -1.56
CA ARG A 242 13.52 -13.42 -2.56
C ARG A 242 13.27 -11.92 -2.36
N PHE A 243 12.03 -11.52 -2.12
CA PHE A 243 11.69 -10.13 -1.82
C PHE A 243 12.43 -9.61 -0.57
N LEU A 244 12.41 -10.36 0.53
CA LEU A 244 13.05 -9.95 1.78
C LEU A 244 14.58 -9.82 1.63
N GLU A 245 15.22 -10.68 0.84
CA GLU A 245 16.64 -10.55 0.53
C GLU A 245 16.93 -9.35 -0.39
N GLU A 246 16.11 -9.13 -1.43
CA GLU A 246 16.27 -7.98 -2.32
C GLU A 246 16.03 -6.65 -1.57
N LEU A 247 15.07 -6.61 -0.62
CA LEU A 247 14.86 -5.45 0.24
C LEU A 247 16.10 -5.14 1.10
N GLN A 248 16.72 -6.17 1.72
CA GLN A 248 17.94 -5.95 2.49
C GLN A 248 19.08 -5.44 1.62
N LYS A 249 19.23 -5.98 0.42
CA LYS A 249 20.24 -5.55 -0.55
C LYS A 249 20.00 -4.10 -0.98
N THR A 250 18.77 -3.74 -1.31
CA THR A 250 18.39 -2.36 -1.70
C THR A 250 18.68 -1.37 -0.56
N ILE A 251 18.36 -1.73 0.69
CA ILE A 251 18.70 -0.93 1.89
C ILE A 251 20.23 -0.74 2.03
N HIS A 252 21.04 -1.71 1.64
CA HIS A 252 22.50 -1.61 1.71
C HIS A 252 23.11 -0.82 0.56
N THR A 253 22.44 -0.69 -0.57
CA THR A 253 22.99 -0.03 -1.78
C THR A 253 22.51 1.40 -1.97
N ILE A 254 21.49 1.87 -1.23
CA ILE A 254 20.96 3.23 -1.29
C ILE A 254 22.01 4.33 -1.03
#